data_47eae3c8778a9e85b60a2c0b83bfbcff
#
_entry.id   47eae3c8778a9e85b60a2c0b83bfbcff
#
_cell.length_a   1.000
_cell.length_b   1.000
_cell.length_c   1.000
_cell.angle_alpha   90.00
_cell.angle_beta   90.00
_cell.angle_gamma   90.00
#
_symmetry.space_group_name_H-M   'P 1'
#
loop_
_entity.id
_entity.type
_entity.pdbx_description
1 polymer ?
#
loop_
_entity_poly.entity_id
_entity_poly.type
_entity_poly.pdbx_seq_one_letter_code
_entity_poly.pdbx_strand_id
1 'polypeptide(L)'
;MLSSATDTAVKVWRDYDQAELDRQYDQGSIVTNNEKYRTLKSEGSKRARANIPCELDVAYGPTKAERLDIYKAPKKGAPVVIYIHGGAWKGGTKNENAYAAEAFVGKGAALVVTDFALVPDVMLEEQVRQNRAAIAWVARNAAGFGGDPNRIYITGHSSGSHVSGMMLVTDWEGVYGLPPDVIKGAGLASGMYDLEPVRLSSRNRYLRLDAERTQALSSIHHIPEAAKIGPLKAVVACGTGELKEFQRQSREFAPAWRAAGHPTTMIEIEGNNHFDMAQDWGRPDRPLFQAMADVIGL
;
A
#
# COMPACT_ATOMS: atom_id res chain seq x y z
N MET A 1 -13.03 44.25 -32.24
CA MET A 1 -13.48 43.03 -31.52
C MET A 1 -12.32 42.05 -31.53
N LEU A 2 -11.59 41.93 -30.44
CA LEU A 2 -10.54 40.93 -30.27
C LEU A 2 -11.24 39.64 -29.83
N SER A 3 -11.25 38.64 -30.71
CA SER A 3 -11.71 37.29 -30.41
C SER A 3 -10.67 36.72 -29.42
N SER A 4 -11.05 36.51 -28.16
CA SER A 4 -10.30 35.72 -27.23
C SER A 4 -10.36 34.26 -27.69
N ALA A 5 -9.32 33.83 -28.40
CA ALA A 5 -9.08 32.39 -28.56
C ALA A 5 -8.88 31.83 -27.14
N THR A 6 -9.85 31.14 -26.62
CA THR A 6 -9.67 30.25 -25.46
C THR A 6 -8.72 29.16 -25.94
N ASP A 7 -7.47 29.25 -25.54
CA ASP A 7 -6.47 28.21 -25.71
C ASP A 7 -6.97 27.00 -24.90
N THR A 8 -7.74 26.13 -25.55
CA THR A 8 -8.22 24.89 -24.93
C THR A 8 -7.04 23.93 -24.88
N ALA A 9 -6.34 23.91 -23.77
CA ALA A 9 -5.24 22.97 -23.53
C ALA A 9 -5.69 21.53 -23.85
N VAL A 10 -4.85 20.80 -24.59
CA VAL A 10 -5.14 19.41 -24.99
C VAL A 10 -5.28 18.54 -23.76
N LYS A 11 -6.42 17.86 -23.62
CA LYS A 11 -6.65 16.92 -22.54
C LYS A 11 -5.84 15.63 -22.76
N VAL A 12 -5.07 15.24 -21.76
CA VAL A 12 -4.21 14.04 -21.79
C VAL A 12 -4.81 12.88 -20.98
N TRP A 13 -5.60 13.22 -19.96
CA TRP A 13 -6.30 12.25 -19.13
C TRP A 13 -7.63 12.82 -18.64
N ARG A 14 -8.76 12.23 -19.07
CA ARG A 14 -10.09 12.75 -18.73
C ARG A 14 -10.17 14.26 -18.98
N ASP A 15 -10.51 15.03 -17.96
CA ASP A 15 -10.62 16.50 -18.05
C ASP A 15 -9.30 17.24 -17.74
N TYR A 16 -8.20 16.51 -17.52
CA TYR A 16 -6.91 17.11 -17.18
C TYR A 16 -6.04 17.33 -18.43
N ASP A 17 -5.47 18.51 -18.54
CA ASP A 17 -4.29 18.75 -19.37
C ASP A 17 -3.03 18.23 -18.65
N GLN A 18 -1.87 18.34 -19.28
CA GLN A 18 -0.63 17.82 -18.73
C GLN A 18 -0.25 18.45 -17.40
N ALA A 19 -0.40 19.78 -17.26
CA ALA A 19 -0.03 20.50 -16.04
C ALA A 19 -0.92 20.10 -14.87
N GLU A 20 -2.23 19.99 -15.11
CA GLU A 20 -3.15 19.55 -14.08
C GLU A 20 -2.95 18.08 -13.71
N LEU A 21 -2.70 17.20 -14.67
CA LEU A 21 -2.40 15.80 -14.38
C LEU A 21 -1.13 15.65 -13.53
N ASP A 22 -0.08 16.39 -13.86
CA ASP A 22 1.16 16.39 -13.08
C ASP A 22 0.92 16.88 -11.65
N ARG A 23 0.11 17.92 -11.49
CA ARG A 23 -0.30 18.45 -10.17
C ARG A 23 -1.09 17.40 -9.38
N GLN A 24 -1.97 16.63 -10.00
CA GLN A 24 -2.78 15.60 -9.34
C GLN A 24 -1.92 14.49 -8.71
N TYR A 25 -0.66 14.36 -9.09
CA TYR A 25 0.30 13.42 -8.50
C TYR A 25 1.33 14.09 -7.56
N ASP A 26 1.17 15.38 -7.24
CA ASP A 26 2.01 16.13 -6.29
C ASP A 26 1.23 16.48 -5.03
N GLN A 27 1.02 15.50 -4.14
CA GLN A 27 0.37 15.70 -2.84
C GLN A 27 1.14 16.67 -1.94
N GLY A 28 2.46 16.84 -2.18
CA GLY A 28 3.29 17.81 -1.47
C GLY A 28 2.89 19.25 -1.73
N SER A 29 2.30 19.53 -2.91
CA SER A 29 1.90 20.89 -3.31
C SER A 29 0.73 21.45 -2.48
N ILE A 30 -0.09 20.58 -1.90
CA ILE A 30 -1.27 20.97 -1.10
C ILE A 30 -1.05 20.83 0.42
N VAL A 31 0.11 20.33 0.85
CA VAL A 31 0.45 20.15 2.27
C VAL A 31 1.72 20.92 2.61
N THR A 32 1.56 21.99 3.36
CA THR A 32 2.65 22.95 3.64
C THR A 32 3.64 22.48 4.72
N ASN A 33 3.29 21.48 5.54
CA ASN A 33 4.12 21.01 6.66
C ASN A 33 4.42 19.52 6.57
N ASN A 34 5.16 19.11 5.54
CA ASN A 34 5.57 17.70 5.35
C ASN A 34 6.56 17.23 6.42
N GLU A 35 7.32 18.12 7.04
CA GLU A 35 8.30 17.81 8.09
C GLU A 35 7.62 17.22 9.33
N LYS A 36 6.46 17.74 9.71
CA LYS A 36 5.66 17.18 10.82
C LYS A 36 5.42 15.67 10.64
N TYR A 37 5.03 15.25 9.44
CA TYR A 37 4.71 13.83 9.17
C TYR A 37 5.95 12.95 9.15
N ARG A 38 7.09 13.46 8.66
CA ARG A 38 8.38 12.75 8.71
C ARG A 38 8.82 12.55 10.16
N THR A 39 8.72 13.59 10.98
CA THR A 39 9.04 13.54 12.41
C THR A 39 8.16 12.51 13.12
N LEU A 40 6.83 12.56 12.93
CA LEU A 40 5.90 11.62 13.54
C LEU A 40 6.24 10.16 13.19
N LYS A 41 6.52 9.87 11.92
CA LYS A 41 6.94 8.53 11.47
C LYS A 41 8.27 8.11 12.10
N SER A 42 9.27 8.97 12.05
CA SER A 42 10.60 8.69 12.60
C SER A 42 10.55 8.42 14.10
N GLU A 43 9.91 9.30 14.86
CA GLU A 43 9.78 9.14 16.32
C GLU A 43 8.93 7.93 16.70
N GLY A 44 7.81 7.68 16.00
CA GLY A 44 7.00 6.49 16.20
C GLY A 44 7.78 5.20 15.91
N SER A 45 8.56 5.20 14.83
CA SER A 45 9.40 4.05 14.48
C SER A 45 10.54 3.80 15.48
N LYS A 46 11.15 4.86 16.02
CA LYS A 46 12.15 4.75 17.10
C LYS A 46 11.53 4.16 18.37
N ARG A 47 10.34 4.65 18.76
CA ARG A 47 9.63 4.12 19.94
C ARG A 47 9.26 2.65 19.76
N ALA A 48 8.74 2.27 18.60
CA ALA A 48 8.40 0.89 18.29
C ALA A 48 9.60 -0.05 18.46
N ARG A 49 10.78 0.33 17.92
CA ARG A 49 12.01 -0.46 18.08
C ARG A 49 12.50 -0.55 19.51
N ALA A 50 12.30 0.50 20.31
CA ALA A 50 12.75 0.53 21.69
C ALA A 50 11.85 -0.28 22.62
N ASN A 51 10.53 -0.34 22.32
CA ASN A 51 9.52 -0.84 23.27
C ASN A 51 8.94 -2.22 22.90
N ILE A 52 9.09 -2.65 21.64
CA ILE A 52 8.50 -3.90 21.15
C ILE A 52 9.61 -4.91 20.87
N PRO A 53 9.51 -6.16 21.37
CA PRO A 53 10.42 -7.23 20.95
C PRO A 53 10.40 -7.37 19.43
N CYS A 54 11.57 -7.19 18.78
CA CYS A 54 11.65 -7.18 17.34
C CYS A 54 12.90 -7.92 16.82
N GLU A 55 12.80 -8.42 15.59
CA GLU A 55 13.92 -8.89 14.78
C GLU A 55 14.09 -7.91 13.62
N LEU A 56 15.28 -7.34 13.51
CA LEU A 56 15.57 -6.31 12.51
C LEU A 56 16.45 -6.87 11.38
N ASP A 57 16.31 -6.28 10.18
CA ASP A 57 17.13 -6.61 9.01
C ASP A 57 17.11 -8.09 8.59
N VAL A 58 15.99 -8.77 8.83
CA VAL A 58 15.81 -10.18 8.46
C VAL A 58 15.78 -10.29 6.92
N ALA A 59 16.66 -11.12 6.35
CA ALA A 59 16.73 -11.35 4.92
C ALA A 59 15.57 -12.23 4.44
N TYR A 60 14.80 -11.75 3.46
CA TYR A 60 13.79 -12.54 2.77
C TYR A 60 14.18 -12.90 1.33
N GLY A 61 15.28 -12.32 0.84
CA GLY A 61 15.84 -12.55 -0.48
C GLY A 61 17.33 -12.24 -0.55
N PRO A 62 17.96 -12.45 -1.71
CA PRO A 62 19.42 -12.42 -1.84
C PRO A 62 20.02 -11.01 -1.89
N THR A 63 19.22 -9.98 -2.26
CA THR A 63 19.76 -8.64 -2.41
C THR A 63 19.84 -7.89 -1.09
N LYS A 64 20.62 -6.82 -1.07
CA LYS A 64 20.74 -5.94 0.10
C LYS A 64 19.42 -5.27 0.49
N ALA A 65 18.55 -5.00 -0.49
CA ALA A 65 17.26 -4.35 -0.27
C ALA A 65 16.18 -5.32 0.24
N GLU A 66 16.33 -6.62 0.02
CA GLU A 66 15.36 -7.63 0.44
C GLU A 66 15.49 -7.94 1.92
N ARG A 67 15.07 -6.98 2.75
CA ARG A 67 15.08 -7.03 4.23
C ARG A 67 13.69 -6.68 4.77
N LEU A 68 13.39 -7.23 5.93
CA LEU A 68 12.19 -6.88 6.68
C LEU A 68 12.49 -6.79 8.18
N ASP A 69 11.67 -6.02 8.89
CA ASP A 69 11.68 -5.97 10.35
C ASP A 69 10.40 -6.62 10.88
N ILE A 70 10.53 -7.44 11.93
CA ILE A 70 9.44 -8.17 12.57
C ILE A 70 9.22 -7.62 13.97
N TYR A 71 8.05 -7.05 14.25
CA TYR A 71 7.62 -6.61 15.56
C TYR A 71 6.65 -7.67 16.13
N LYS A 72 7.09 -8.37 17.18
CA LYS A 72 6.42 -9.57 17.67
C LYS A 72 5.16 -9.25 18.47
N ALA A 73 4.11 -10.00 18.22
CA ALA A 73 2.93 -9.97 19.06
C ALA A 73 3.23 -10.54 20.46
N PRO A 74 2.46 -10.12 21.49
CA PRO A 74 2.64 -10.60 22.86
C PRO A 74 2.27 -12.09 23.03
N LYS A 75 1.47 -12.66 22.14
CA LYS A 75 1.02 -14.05 22.20
C LYS A 75 1.39 -14.81 20.93
N LYS A 76 1.68 -16.11 21.05
CA LYS A 76 1.88 -17.01 19.90
C LYS A 76 0.57 -17.26 19.15
N GLY A 77 0.68 -17.58 17.86
CA GLY A 77 -0.47 -17.79 16.98
C GLY A 77 -1.19 -16.48 16.62
N ALA A 78 -0.50 -15.37 16.75
CA ALA A 78 -1.05 -14.05 16.43
C ALA A 78 -1.25 -13.84 14.92
N PRO A 79 -2.23 -13.03 14.50
CA PRO A 79 -2.28 -12.57 13.12
C PRO A 79 -1.02 -11.78 12.78
N VAL A 80 -0.60 -11.87 11.52
CA VAL A 80 0.56 -11.14 10.98
C VAL A 80 0.08 -10.09 10.00
N VAL A 81 0.41 -8.85 10.24
CA VAL A 81 0.16 -7.74 9.32
C VAL A 81 1.46 -7.36 8.63
N ILE A 82 1.47 -7.37 7.31
CA ILE A 82 2.63 -6.94 6.51
C ILE A 82 2.35 -5.52 6.04
N TYR A 83 3.20 -4.58 6.44
CA TYR A 83 3.11 -3.18 6.02
C TYR A 83 4.08 -2.92 4.87
N ILE A 84 3.53 -2.50 3.73
CA ILE A 84 4.29 -2.10 2.53
C ILE A 84 4.29 -0.57 2.45
N HIS A 85 5.47 0.04 2.60
CA HIS A 85 5.58 1.49 2.69
C HIS A 85 5.37 2.19 1.34
N GLY A 86 4.88 3.43 1.41
CA GLY A 86 4.81 4.34 0.28
C GLY A 86 6.13 5.10 0.07
N GLY A 87 6.09 6.08 -0.84
CA GLY A 87 7.23 6.92 -1.20
C GLY A 87 7.37 7.11 -2.71
N ALA A 88 6.24 7.10 -3.43
CA ALA A 88 6.18 7.25 -4.89
C ALA A 88 7.11 6.26 -5.64
N TRP A 89 7.26 5.03 -5.10
CA TRP A 89 8.13 3.94 -5.56
C TRP A 89 9.64 4.24 -5.51
N LYS A 90 10.05 5.48 -5.22
CA LYS A 90 11.45 5.94 -5.24
C LYS A 90 12.00 6.36 -3.89
N GLY A 91 11.24 6.18 -2.83
CA GLY A 91 11.64 6.55 -1.47
C GLY A 91 10.92 5.74 -0.40
N GLY A 92 11.28 6.00 0.86
CA GLY A 92 10.80 5.27 2.02
C GLY A 92 11.73 4.12 2.40
N THR A 93 11.66 3.74 3.66
CA THR A 93 12.38 2.60 4.23
C THR A 93 11.55 1.98 5.34
N LYS A 94 11.78 0.68 5.64
CA LYS A 94 11.20 0.02 6.82
C LYS A 94 11.53 0.76 8.11
N ASN A 95 12.71 1.41 8.16
CA ASN A 95 13.18 2.14 9.32
C ASN A 95 12.30 3.33 9.70
N GLU A 96 11.68 3.97 8.71
CA GLU A 96 10.79 5.12 8.91
C GLU A 96 9.32 4.72 8.99
N ASN A 97 8.99 3.47 8.70
CA ASN A 97 7.61 3.02 8.56
C ASN A 97 7.19 1.96 9.61
N ALA A 98 7.96 1.79 10.68
CA ALA A 98 7.60 0.94 11.81
C ALA A 98 6.64 1.63 12.82
N TYR A 99 6.29 2.89 12.62
CA TYR A 99 5.44 3.68 13.54
C TYR A 99 4.07 3.03 13.81
N ALA A 100 3.56 2.20 12.90
CA ALA A 100 2.31 1.48 13.09
C ALA A 100 2.43 0.27 14.04
N ALA A 101 3.65 -0.15 14.40
CA ALA A 101 3.85 -1.37 15.19
C ALA A 101 3.23 -1.28 16.58
N GLU A 102 3.32 -0.12 17.25
CA GLU A 102 2.71 0.04 18.59
C GLU A 102 1.20 -0.21 18.55
N ALA A 103 0.52 0.23 17.48
CA ALA A 103 -0.92 0.06 17.31
C ALA A 103 -1.30 -1.41 17.05
N PHE A 104 -0.69 -2.05 16.06
CA PHE A 104 -1.01 -3.45 15.71
C PHE A 104 -0.59 -4.43 16.81
N VAL A 105 0.61 -4.27 17.39
CA VAL A 105 1.10 -5.14 18.44
C VAL A 105 0.30 -4.94 19.74
N GLY A 106 -0.07 -3.70 20.05
CA GLY A 106 -0.95 -3.38 21.19
C GLY A 106 -2.34 -4.01 21.07
N LYS A 107 -2.80 -4.30 19.84
CA LYS A 107 -4.06 -5.03 19.57
C LYS A 107 -3.85 -6.54 19.40
N GLY A 108 -2.62 -7.04 19.50
CA GLY A 108 -2.34 -8.47 19.51
C GLY A 108 -1.92 -9.07 18.16
N ALA A 109 -1.65 -8.26 17.14
CA ALA A 109 -1.07 -8.72 15.88
C ALA A 109 0.45 -8.53 15.86
N ALA A 110 1.19 -9.37 15.15
CA ALA A 110 2.57 -9.06 14.77
C ALA A 110 2.57 -8.10 13.58
N LEU A 111 3.52 -7.17 13.54
CA LEU A 111 3.73 -6.32 12.36
C LEU A 111 5.05 -6.68 11.68
N VAL A 112 5.02 -6.90 10.38
CA VAL A 112 6.19 -7.04 9.51
C VAL A 112 6.26 -5.82 8.60
N VAL A 113 7.39 -5.12 8.57
CA VAL A 113 7.61 -3.97 7.68
C VAL A 113 8.67 -4.36 6.67
N THR A 114 8.32 -4.29 5.38
CA THR A 114 9.22 -4.69 4.29
C THR A 114 10.03 -3.53 3.76
N ASP A 115 11.30 -3.76 3.44
CA ASP A 115 12.10 -2.98 2.49
C ASP A 115 12.17 -3.71 1.14
N PHE A 116 12.44 -2.98 0.10
CA PHE A 116 12.60 -3.45 -1.27
C PHE A 116 13.39 -2.42 -2.08
N ALA A 117 13.96 -2.84 -3.21
CA ALA A 117 14.71 -1.96 -4.09
C ALA A 117 13.79 -0.88 -4.69
N LEU A 118 14.31 0.33 -4.84
CA LEU A 118 13.54 1.49 -5.26
C LEU A 118 13.77 1.81 -6.75
N VAL A 119 12.75 2.38 -7.39
CA VAL A 119 12.87 2.98 -8.71
C VAL A 119 13.67 4.29 -8.58
N PRO A 120 14.58 4.67 -9.49
CA PRO A 120 14.85 4.04 -10.79
C PRO A 120 15.97 3.00 -10.79
N ASP A 121 16.52 2.61 -9.63
CA ASP A 121 17.62 1.63 -9.54
C ASP A 121 17.19 0.25 -10.04
N VAL A 122 15.90 -0.06 -9.86
CA VAL A 122 15.24 -1.22 -10.44
C VAL A 122 13.97 -0.80 -11.17
N MET A 123 13.39 -1.69 -11.97
CA MET A 123 12.08 -1.50 -12.56
C MET A 123 10.97 -1.79 -11.55
N LEU A 124 9.77 -1.24 -11.77
CA LEU A 124 8.63 -1.40 -10.84
C LEU A 124 8.22 -2.88 -10.65
N GLU A 125 8.37 -3.70 -11.70
CA GLU A 125 8.15 -5.14 -11.65
C GLU A 125 9.03 -5.82 -10.59
N GLU A 126 10.26 -5.36 -10.43
CA GLU A 126 11.17 -5.90 -9.42
C GLU A 126 10.72 -5.55 -8.01
N GLN A 127 10.21 -4.33 -7.77
CA GLN A 127 9.58 -4.01 -6.48
C GLN A 127 8.40 -4.93 -6.17
N VAL A 128 7.54 -5.18 -7.17
CA VAL A 128 6.39 -6.08 -7.03
C VAL A 128 6.88 -7.50 -6.75
N ARG A 129 7.89 -8.00 -7.50
CA ARG A 129 8.50 -9.32 -7.27
C ARG A 129 9.07 -9.45 -5.86
N GLN A 130 9.80 -8.45 -5.38
CA GLN A 130 10.42 -8.48 -4.05
C GLN A 130 9.36 -8.52 -2.95
N ASN A 131 8.29 -7.75 -3.06
CA ASN A 131 7.19 -7.81 -2.08
C ASN A 131 6.43 -9.15 -2.13
N ARG A 132 6.25 -9.76 -3.30
CA ARG A 132 5.76 -11.15 -3.40
C ARG A 132 6.67 -12.12 -2.66
N ALA A 133 7.98 -12.01 -2.86
CA ALA A 133 8.95 -12.85 -2.15
C ALA A 133 8.91 -12.63 -0.63
N ALA A 134 8.74 -11.39 -0.17
CA ALA A 134 8.58 -11.06 1.25
C ALA A 134 7.33 -11.73 1.85
N ILE A 135 6.18 -11.66 1.18
CA ILE A 135 4.96 -12.33 1.64
C ILE A 135 5.14 -13.86 1.66
N ALA A 136 5.74 -14.44 0.63
CA ALA A 136 6.03 -15.86 0.58
C ALA A 136 6.99 -16.30 1.70
N TRP A 137 7.98 -15.48 2.00
CA TRP A 137 8.88 -15.71 3.14
C TRP A 137 8.11 -15.67 4.46
N VAL A 138 7.27 -14.65 4.67
CA VAL A 138 6.45 -14.52 5.89
C VAL A 138 5.53 -15.74 6.04
N ALA A 139 4.85 -16.17 4.99
CA ALA A 139 3.96 -17.33 5.02
C ALA A 139 4.67 -18.61 5.48
N ARG A 140 5.93 -18.80 5.06
CA ARG A 140 6.74 -19.97 5.42
C ARG A 140 7.38 -19.88 6.80
N ASN A 141 7.56 -18.67 7.34
CA ASN A 141 8.34 -18.43 8.56
C ASN A 141 7.53 -17.85 9.73
N ALA A 142 6.24 -17.52 9.54
CA ALA A 142 5.40 -16.85 10.55
C ALA A 142 5.41 -17.57 11.91
N ALA A 143 5.30 -18.89 11.91
CA ALA A 143 5.33 -19.69 13.14
C ALA A 143 6.63 -19.53 13.94
N GLY A 144 7.76 -19.30 13.26
CA GLY A 144 9.08 -19.13 13.87
C GLY A 144 9.21 -17.89 14.74
N PHE A 145 8.49 -16.82 14.40
CA PHE A 145 8.44 -15.59 15.20
C PHE A 145 7.14 -15.41 15.99
N GLY A 146 6.30 -16.46 16.07
CA GLY A 146 5.09 -16.50 16.88
C GLY A 146 3.82 -16.04 16.15
N GLY A 147 3.88 -15.82 14.84
CA GLY A 147 2.73 -15.54 14.01
C GLY A 147 1.98 -16.82 13.57
N ASP A 148 0.75 -16.65 13.11
CA ASP A 148 -0.04 -17.71 12.48
C ASP A 148 0.06 -17.59 10.94
N PRO A 149 0.64 -18.58 10.23
CA PRO A 149 0.76 -18.56 8.78
C PRO A 149 -0.60 -18.60 8.04
N ASN A 150 -1.68 -18.95 8.74
CA ASN A 150 -3.05 -18.95 8.20
C ASN A 150 -3.78 -17.62 8.46
N ARG A 151 -3.13 -16.64 9.09
CA ARG A 151 -3.70 -15.35 9.45
C ARG A 151 -2.79 -14.20 9.01
N ILE A 152 -2.46 -14.17 7.70
CA ILE A 152 -1.61 -13.13 7.09
C ILE A 152 -2.49 -12.07 6.45
N TYR A 153 -2.22 -10.82 6.77
CA TYR A 153 -2.91 -9.64 6.26
C TYR A 153 -1.87 -8.66 5.71
N ILE A 154 -2.28 -7.85 4.75
CA ILE A 154 -1.40 -6.82 4.19
C ILE A 154 -2.02 -5.44 4.35
N THR A 155 -1.17 -4.43 4.47
CA THR A 155 -1.59 -3.05 4.43
C THR A 155 -0.52 -2.18 3.80
N GLY A 156 -0.96 -1.06 3.22
CA GLY A 156 -0.05 -0.12 2.59
C GLY A 156 -0.63 1.28 2.49
N HIS A 157 0.20 2.21 2.08
CA HIS A 157 -0.18 3.58 1.83
C HIS A 157 0.47 4.09 0.54
N SER A 158 -0.28 4.86 -0.27
CA SER A 158 0.24 5.49 -1.49
C SER A 158 0.80 4.43 -2.48
N SER A 159 2.04 4.57 -2.94
CA SER A 159 2.70 3.55 -3.78
C SER A 159 2.83 2.18 -3.10
N GLY A 160 2.88 2.12 -1.77
CA GLY A 160 2.80 0.85 -1.04
C GLY A 160 1.41 0.21 -1.14
N SER A 161 0.36 1.01 -1.22
CA SER A 161 -0.99 0.52 -1.46
C SER A 161 -1.19 0.01 -2.90
N HIS A 162 -0.51 0.62 -3.90
CA HIS A 162 -0.42 0.05 -5.24
C HIS A 162 0.23 -1.34 -5.20
N VAL A 163 1.40 -1.47 -4.57
CA VAL A 163 2.09 -2.75 -4.44
C VAL A 163 1.21 -3.76 -3.69
N SER A 164 0.53 -3.34 -2.61
CA SER A 164 -0.45 -4.19 -1.90
C SER A 164 -1.57 -4.66 -2.83
N GLY A 165 -2.10 -3.80 -3.70
CA GLY A 165 -3.07 -4.17 -4.73
C GLY A 165 -2.54 -5.26 -5.66
N MET A 166 -1.26 -5.16 -6.09
CA MET A 166 -0.61 -6.19 -6.90
C MET A 166 -0.45 -7.53 -6.16
N MET A 167 -0.29 -7.50 -4.82
CA MET A 167 -0.25 -8.72 -4.01
C MET A 167 -1.61 -9.43 -4.00
N LEU A 168 -2.72 -8.69 -3.98
CA LEU A 168 -4.07 -9.24 -3.98
C LEU A 168 -4.45 -9.94 -5.29
N VAL A 169 -3.83 -9.56 -6.39
CA VAL A 169 -4.08 -10.13 -7.73
C VAL A 169 -2.98 -11.12 -8.17
N THR A 170 -2.12 -11.53 -7.25
CA THR A 170 -1.03 -12.48 -7.52
C THR A 170 -1.56 -13.93 -7.53
N ASP A 171 -1.16 -14.70 -8.51
CA ASP A 171 -1.32 -16.17 -8.52
C ASP A 171 -0.31 -16.80 -7.53
N TRP A 172 -0.74 -16.91 -6.28
CA TRP A 172 0.10 -17.43 -5.20
C TRP A 172 0.40 -18.93 -5.35
N GLU A 173 -0.55 -19.69 -5.89
CA GLU A 173 -0.38 -21.13 -6.11
C GLU A 173 0.59 -21.40 -7.25
N GLY A 174 0.34 -20.82 -8.42
CA GLY A 174 1.16 -21.04 -9.60
C GLY A 174 2.59 -20.52 -9.50
N VAL A 175 2.81 -19.38 -8.83
CA VAL A 175 4.14 -18.74 -8.76
C VAL A 175 4.93 -19.14 -7.52
N TYR A 176 4.27 -19.35 -6.37
CA TYR A 176 4.95 -19.56 -5.09
C TYR A 176 4.61 -20.89 -4.41
N GLY A 177 3.67 -21.67 -4.93
CA GLY A 177 3.18 -22.91 -4.31
C GLY A 177 2.53 -22.68 -2.96
N LEU A 178 1.91 -21.52 -2.78
CA LEU A 178 1.18 -21.13 -1.58
C LEU A 178 -0.34 -21.21 -1.82
N PRO A 179 -1.15 -21.33 -0.77
CA PRO A 179 -2.60 -21.29 -0.94
C PRO A 179 -3.03 -20.00 -1.67
N PRO A 180 -4.01 -20.04 -2.57
CA PRO A 180 -4.48 -18.87 -3.31
C PRO A 180 -5.01 -17.78 -2.36
N ASP A 181 -5.49 -18.17 -1.18
CA ASP A 181 -5.96 -17.30 -0.10
C ASP A 181 -4.90 -17.05 0.99
N VAL A 182 -3.62 -17.15 0.70
CA VAL A 182 -2.53 -16.90 1.68
C VAL A 182 -2.68 -15.56 2.37
N ILE A 183 -3.16 -14.54 1.67
CA ILE A 183 -3.57 -13.25 2.24
C ILE A 183 -5.04 -13.33 2.62
N LYS A 184 -5.38 -13.09 3.89
CA LYS A 184 -6.75 -13.19 4.41
C LYS A 184 -7.52 -11.88 4.37
N GLY A 185 -6.84 -10.76 4.17
CA GLY A 185 -7.46 -9.45 4.05
C GLY A 185 -6.44 -8.35 3.85
N ALA A 186 -6.91 -7.18 3.41
CA ALA A 186 -6.05 -6.05 3.10
C ALA A 186 -6.62 -4.71 3.53
N GLY A 187 -5.70 -3.80 3.90
CA GLY A 187 -5.97 -2.38 4.09
C GLY A 187 -5.22 -1.55 3.05
N LEU A 188 -5.96 -0.86 2.20
CA LEU A 188 -5.46 -0.14 1.04
C LEU A 188 -5.76 1.36 1.19
N ALA A 189 -4.79 2.15 1.62
CA ALA A 189 -4.96 3.58 1.83
C ALA A 189 -4.33 4.41 0.70
N SER A 190 -5.12 5.26 0.05
CA SER A 190 -4.66 6.26 -0.91
C SER A 190 -3.79 5.69 -2.04
N GLY A 191 -4.17 4.52 -2.56
CA GLY A 191 -3.40 3.79 -3.56
C GLY A 191 -3.62 4.27 -4.99
N MET A 192 -2.85 3.70 -5.89
CA MET A 192 -2.99 3.86 -7.34
C MET A 192 -3.15 2.47 -7.95
N TYR A 193 -4.35 2.12 -8.40
CA TYR A 193 -4.69 0.77 -8.85
C TYR A 193 -4.83 0.68 -10.37
N ASP A 194 -4.94 1.83 -11.03
CA ASP A 194 -4.84 2.06 -12.46
C ASP A 194 -3.62 2.98 -12.71
N LEU A 195 -2.61 2.48 -13.37
CA LEU A 195 -1.37 3.23 -13.62
C LEU A 195 -1.39 4.06 -14.91
N GLU A 196 -2.47 4.03 -15.70
CA GLU A 196 -2.52 4.82 -16.94
C GLU A 196 -2.32 6.32 -16.68
N PRO A 197 -3.04 6.97 -15.74
CA PRO A 197 -2.78 8.38 -15.45
C PRO A 197 -1.39 8.62 -14.86
N VAL A 198 -0.81 7.63 -14.15
CA VAL A 198 0.58 7.73 -13.66
C VAL A 198 1.57 7.70 -14.83
N ARG A 199 1.34 6.83 -15.83
CA ARG A 199 2.14 6.75 -17.06
C ARG A 199 2.11 8.05 -17.83
N LEU A 200 0.97 8.69 -17.90
CA LEU A 200 0.78 9.96 -18.60
C LEU A 200 1.32 11.18 -17.80
N SER A 201 1.56 11.03 -16.51
CA SER A 201 2.07 12.10 -15.65
C SER A 201 3.59 12.19 -15.65
N SER A 202 4.12 13.27 -15.05
CA SER A 202 5.57 13.49 -14.85
C SER A 202 6.26 12.36 -14.06
N ARG A 203 5.52 11.56 -13.31
CA ARG A 203 6.06 10.38 -12.59
C ARG A 203 6.64 9.34 -13.53
N ASN A 204 6.19 9.29 -14.77
CA ASN A 204 6.72 8.34 -15.75
C ASN A 204 8.18 8.59 -16.15
N ARG A 205 8.72 9.78 -15.87
CA ARG A 205 10.16 10.07 -16.12
C ARG A 205 11.08 9.10 -15.38
N TYR A 206 10.66 8.60 -14.21
CA TYR A 206 11.44 7.64 -13.43
C TYR A 206 10.86 6.22 -13.44
N LEU A 207 9.56 6.06 -13.65
CA LEU A 207 8.91 4.74 -13.72
C LEU A 207 9.13 4.04 -15.06
N ARG A 208 9.24 4.80 -16.15
CA ARG A 208 9.48 4.31 -17.50
C ARG A 208 8.44 3.28 -17.96
N LEU A 209 7.18 3.51 -17.61
CA LEU A 209 6.06 2.66 -18.00
C LEU A 209 5.74 2.89 -19.49
N ASP A 210 5.58 1.82 -20.23
CA ASP A 210 4.88 1.76 -21.50
C ASP A 210 3.44 1.24 -21.30
N ALA A 211 2.67 1.08 -22.36
CA ALA A 211 1.28 0.64 -22.26
C ALA A 211 1.14 -0.80 -21.73
N GLU A 212 2.03 -1.70 -22.16
CA GLU A 212 2.00 -3.10 -21.73
C GLU A 212 2.31 -3.24 -20.24
N ARG A 213 3.38 -2.60 -19.78
CA ARG A 213 3.77 -2.58 -18.37
C ARG A 213 2.72 -1.89 -17.48
N THR A 214 2.12 -0.83 -18.01
CA THR A 214 1.02 -0.13 -17.32
C THR A 214 -0.16 -1.07 -17.10
N GLN A 215 -0.59 -1.78 -18.14
CA GLN A 215 -1.65 -2.78 -18.03
C GLN A 215 -1.28 -3.89 -17.04
N ALA A 216 -0.08 -4.46 -17.13
CA ALA A 216 0.38 -5.56 -16.29
C ALA A 216 0.52 -5.18 -14.80
N LEU A 217 0.81 -3.90 -14.50
CA LEU A 217 1.03 -3.39 -13.15
C LEU A 217 -0.18 -2.62 -12.57
N SER A 218 -1.29 -2.58 -13.27
CA SER A 218 -2.55 -2.00 -12.78
C SER A 218 -3.43 -3.07 -12.19
N SER A 219 -3.46 -3.18 -10.87
CA SER A 219 -4.19 -4.26 -10.17
C SER A 219 -5.69 -4.29 -10.48
N ILE A 220 -6.30 -3.16 -10.81
CA ILE A 220 -7.72 -3.08 -11.17
C ILE A 220 -8.09 -3.93 -12.41
N HIS A 221 -7.12 -4.20 -13.29
CA HIS A 221 -7.33 -5.00 -14.51
C HIS A 221 -7.17 -6.51 -14.29
N HIS A 222 -6.75 -6.93 -13.09
CA HIS A 222 -6.40 -8.32 -12.79
C HIS A 222 -7.15 -8.89 -11.59
N ILE A 223 -8.23 -8.24 -11.16
CA ILE A 223 -9.00 -8.69 -9.99
C ILE A 223 -9.55 -10.10 -10.24
N PRO A 224 -9.14 -11.10 -9.44
CA PRO A 224 -9.66 -12.46 -9.58
C PRO A 224 -11.11 -12.53 -9.05
N GLU A 225 -11.88 -13.46 -9.57
CA GLU A 225 -13.19 -13.74 -8.99
C GLU A 225 -13.05 -14.44 -7.63
N ALA A 226 -13.84 -14.00 -6.63
CA ALA A 226 -13.84 -14.61 -5.30
C ALA A 226 -14.20 -16.11 -5.35
N ALA A 227 -14.97 -16.54 -6.34
CA ALA A 227 -15.30 -17.94 -6.56
C ALA A 227 -14.06 -18.82 -6.86
N LYS A 228 -12.97 -18.24 -7.37
CA LYS A 228 -11.74 -18.95 -7.74
C LYS A 228 -10.72 -19.03 -6.60
N ILE A 229 -10.61 -17.97 -5.80
CA ILE A 229 -9.55 -17.87 -4.78
C ILE A 229 -10.07 -17.80 -3.34
N GLY A 230 -11.39 -17.83 -3.16
CA GLY A 230 -12.03 -17.49 -1.88
C GLY A 230 -12.27 -15.98 -1.72
N PRO A 231 -13.25 -15.59 -0.88
CA PRO A 231 -13.55 -14.18 -0.62
C PRO A 231 -12.44 -13.54 0.20
N LEU A 232 -11.82 -12.46 -0.33
CA LEU A 232 -10.78 -11.70 0.31
C LEU A 232 -11.31 -10.34 0.74
N LYS A 233 -11.33 -10.06 2.06
CA LYS A 233 -11.82 -8.80 2.61
C LYS A 233 -10.84 -7.67 2.33
N ALA A 234 -11.34 -6.51 1.84
CA ALA A 234 -10.54 -5.32 1.65
C ALA A 234 -11.17 -4.08 2.29
N VAL A 235 -10.35 -3.31 2.99
CA VAL A 235 -10.63 -1.91 3.34
C VAL A 235 -9.91 -1.04 2.32
N VAL A 236 -10.65 -0.24 1.57
CA VAL A 236 -10.09 0.73 0.62
C VAL A 236 -10.41 2.12 1.14
N ALA A 237 -9.44 2.98 1.29
CA ALA A 237 -9.64 4.28 1.92
C ALA A 237 -8.92 5.42 1.21
N CYS A 238 -9.52 6.61 1.28
CA CYS A 238 -8.87 7.87 0.91
C CYS A 238 -9.32 8.99 1.84
N GLY A 239 -8.56 10.09 1.86
CA GLY A 239 -8.93 11.31 2.56
C GLY A 239 -9.63 12.29 1.63
N THR A 240 -10.65 13.02 2.11
CA THR A 240 -11.32 14.03 1.29
C THR A 240 -10.45 15.26 1.04
N GLY A 241 -9.38 15.45 1.82
CA GLY A 241 -8.34 16.48 1.62
C GLY A 241 -7.22 16.08 0.66
N GLU A 242 -7.27 14.91 0.02
CA GLU A 242 -6.31 14.50 -1.00
C GLU A 242 -6.66 15.10 -2.37
N LEU A 243 -5.68 15.11 -3.28
CA LEU A 243 -5.90 15.42 -4.69
C LEU A 243 -6.87 14.42 -5.32
N LYS A 244 -7.68 14.86 -6.27
CA LYS A 244 -8.83 14.12 -6.79
C LYS A 244 -8.47 12.77 -7.42
N GLU A 245 -7.30 12.64 -8.06
CA GLU A 245 -6.87 11.37 -8.65
C GLU A 245 -6.69 10.26 -7.59
N PHE A 246 -6.18 10.55 -6.41
CA PHE A 246 -6.08 9.56 -5.33
C PHE A 246 -7.44 9.14 -4.80
N GLN A 247 -8.38 10.10 -4.68
CA GLN A 247 -9.75 9.81 -4.31
C GLN A 247 -10.45 8.96 -5.39
N ARG A 248 -10.28 9.32 -6.68
CA ARG A 248 -10.84 8.56 -7.81
C ARG A 248 -10.36 7.12 -7.81
N GLN A 249 -9.05 6.90 -7.68
CA GLN A 249 -8.45 5.56 -7.67
C GLN A 249 -9.12 4.65 -6.62
N SER A 250 -9.32 5.15 -5.42
CA SER A 250 -9.98 4.39 -4.35
C SER A 250 -11.47 4.15 -4.66
N ARG A 251 -12.17 5.19 -5.17
CA ARG A 251 -13.59 5.11 -5.54
C ARG A 251 -13.87 4.17 -6.71
N GLU A 252 -12.91 3.95 -7.59
CA GLU A 252 -13.05 3.01 -8.72
C GLU A 252 -12.62 1.60 -8.35
N PHE A 253 -11.55 1.44 -7.56
CA PHE A 253 -11.08 0.12 -7.16
C PHE A 253 -12.04 -0.61 -6.21
N ALA A 254 -12.60 0.08 -5.20
CA ALA A 254 -13.48 -0.55 -4.22
C ALA A 254 -14.73 -1.21 -4.83
N PRO A 255 -15.49 -0.56 -5.73
CA PRO A 255 -16.62 -1.20 -6.40
C PRO A 255 -16.19 -2.32 -7.35
N ALA A 256 -15.04 -2.20 -8.03
CA ALA A 256 -14.51 -3.25 -8.90
C ALA A 256 -14.15 -4.50 -8.09
N TRP A 257 -13.51 -4.34 -6.92
CA TRP A 257 -13.19 -5.42 -6.01
C TRP A 257 -14.45 -6.12 -5.48
N ARG A 258 -15.47 -5.33 -5.12
CA ARG A 258 -16.76 -5.84 -4.68
C ARG A 258 -17.51 -6.58 -5.79
N ALA A 259 -17.48 -6.08 -7.02
CA ALA A 259 -18.12 -6.70 -8.17
C ALA A 259 -17.54 -8.08 -8.52
N ALA A 260 -16.27 -8.32 -8.19
CA ALA A 260 -15.62 -9.62 -8.31
C ALA A 260 -15.99 -10.60 -7.16
N GLY A 261 -16.89 -10.21 -6.25
CA GLY A 261 -17.41 -11.04 -5.15
C GLY A 261 -16.65 -10.92 -3.83
N HIS A 262 -15.70 -9.98 -3.71
CA HIS A 262 -14.92 -9.79 -2.50
C HIS A 262 -15.59 -8.81 -1.53
N PRO A 263 -15.71 -9.12 -0.22
CA PRO A 263 -16.21 -8.18 0.78
C PRO A 263 -15.34 -6.92 0.84
N THR A 264 -15.95 -5.76 0.67
CA THR A 264 -15.23 -4.49 0.53
C THR A 264 -15.85 -3.39 1.39
N THR A 265 -15.04 -2.77 2.22
CA THR A 265 -15.39 -1.54 2.94
C THR A 265 -14.65 -0.37 2.29
N MET A 266 -15.39 0.62 1.79
CA MET A 266 -14.82 1.88 1.29
C MET A 266 -14.99 2.95 2.37
N ILE A 267 -13.90 3.67 2.70
CA ILE A 267 -13.89 4.73 3.70
C ILE A 267 -13.32 6.00 3.09
N GLU A 268 -14.07 7.08 3.17
CA GLU A 268 -13.59 8.43 2.91
C GLU A 268 -13.45 9.16 4.24
N ILE A 269 -12.22 9.56 4.61
CA ILE A 269 -11.96 10.21 5.89
C ILE A 269 -11.98 11.72 5.66
N GLU A 270 -12.97 12.37 6.27
CA GLU A 270 -13.18 13.80 6.12
C GLU A 270 -11.97 14.62 6.59
N GLY A 271 -11.53 15.54 5.74
CA GLY A 271 -10.42 16.47 6.01
C GLY A 271 -9.02 15.86 5.99
N ASN A 272 -8.87 14.54 6.00
CA ASN A 272 -7.55 13.91 5.94
C ASN A 272 -6.88 14.20 4.59
N ASN A 273 -5.65 14.69 4.65
CA ASN A 273 -4.76 14.75 3.50
C ASN A 273 -3.98 13.43 3.33
N HIS A 274 -3.18 13.33 2.27
CA HIS A 274 -2.40 12.14 1.93
C HIS A 274 -1.47 11.64 3.06
N PHE A 275 -0.90 12.55 3.83
CA PHE A 275 0.04 12.20 4.91
C PHE A 275 -0.68 11.84 6.20
N ASP A 276 -1.88 12.41 6.45
CA ASP A 276 -2.75 11.99 7.55
C ASP A 276 -3.19 10.54 7.36
N MET A 277 -3.56 10.15 6.13
CA MET A 277 -3.92 8.77 5.80
C MET A 277 -2.82 7.76 6.16
N ALA A 278 -1.55 8.13 5.97
CA ALA A 278 -0.45 7.28 6.41
C ALA A 278 -0.39 7.15 7.94
N GLN A 279 -0.58 8.27 8.67
CA GLN A 279 -0.51 8.28 10.13
C GLN A 279 -1.61 7.45 10.78
N ASP A 280 -2.77 7.34 10.15
CA ASP A 280 -3.92 6.62 10.68
C ASP A 280 -3.63 5.11 10.90
N TRP A 281 -2.66 4.51 10.21
CA TRP A 281 -2.22 3.13 10.49
C TRP A 281 -1.59 2.95 11.89
N GLY A 282 -1.03 3.99 12.47
CA GLY A 282 -0.46 3.98 13.82
C GLY A 282 -1.43 4.46 14.92
N ARG A 283 -2.70 4.67 14.59
CA ARG A 283 -3.68 5.29 15.48
C ARG A 283 -4.93 4.41 15.68
N PRO A 284 -4.99 3.63 16.77
CA PRO A 284 -6.09 2.69 17.02
C PRO A 284 -7.48 3.35 17.15
N ASP A 285 -7.52 4.65 17.43
CA ASP A 285 -8.74 5.46 17.55
C ASP A 285 -9.31 5.90 16.17
N ARG A 286 -8.58 5.71 15.08
CA ARG A 286 -8.97 6.21 13.76
C ARG A 286 -9.77 5.18 12.96
N PRO A 287 -10.74 5.63 12.14
CA PRO A 287 -11.61 4.74 11.36
C PRO A 287 -10.86 3.78 10.45
N LEU A 288 -9.75 4.21 9.83
CA LEU A 288 -8.95 3.37 8.96
C LEU A 288 -8.35 2.17 9.70
N PHE A 289 -7.73 2.43 10.87
CA PHE A 289 -7.18 1.37 11.70
C PHE A 289 -8.27 0.43 12.21
N GLN A 290 -9.39 0.98 12.71
CA GLN A 290 -10.51 0.21 13.25
C GLN A 290 -11.10 -0.74 12.20
N ALA A 291 -11.35 -0.26 10.99
CA ALA A 291 -11.85 -1.10 9.91
C ALA A 291 -10.87 -2.23 9.54
N MET A 292 -9.56 -1.97 9.58
CA MET A 292 -8.58 -3.02 9.37
C MET A 292 -8.51 -4.01 10.54
N ALA A 293 -8.63 -3.52 11.78
CA ALA A 293 -8.71 -4.36 12.97
C ALA A 293 -9.91 -5.32 12.89
N ASP A 294 -11.08 -4.84 12.43
CA ASP A 294 -12.26 -5.67 12.20
C ASP A 294 -12.02 -6.76 11.14
N VAL A 295 -11.29 -6.44 10.05
CA VAL A 295 -10.92 -7.43 9.03
C VAL A 295 -10.01 -8.52 9.61
N ILE A 296 -9.10 -8.15 10.50
CA ILE A 296 -8.15 -9.07 11.16
C ILE A 296 -8.83 -9.88 12.28
N GLY A 297 -9.87 -9.32 12.90
CA GLY A 297 -10.52 -9.85 14.10
C GLY A 297 -9.74 -9.51 15.39
N LEU A 298 -9.35 -8.22 15.54
CA LEU A 298 -8.62 -7.66 16.68
C LEU A 298 -9.54 -6.87 17.62
#